data_3f54b86340bc493f0d9e8b21a429054e
#
_entry.id   3f54b86340bc493f0d9e8b21a429054e
#
_cell.length_a   1.000
_cell.length_b   1.000
_cell.length_c   1.000
_cell.angle_alpha   90.00
_cell.angle_beta   90.00
_cell.angle_gamma   90.00
#
_symmetry.space_group_name_H-M   'P 1'
#
loop_
_entity.id
_entity.type
_entity.pdbx_description
1 polymer ?
#
loop_
_entity_poly.entity_id
_entity_poly.type
_entity_poly.pdbx_seq_one_letter_code
_entity_poly.pdbx_strand_id
1 'polypeptide(L)'
;MLGLGAMLLTSCDQDIVNEIYLPGGGGSVVVTDSTSSKQLQVFTNLEMLHPAVSTRAVDGQWESNDTIGISSTGMMDNMKFTRSGTSNQFVSASTVWFKDKGVRSFSAYYPYNANPTNDLIMFQVPDSAIQSKQKVNDFLFASGQASYAYPSLTLNFTHKMVRVFIKIYPSPEYGFTTNDFSGSILTFCDYFDSGTFNIKTGKVECSEESVSTGYFGEVKSSYMTFLLYVPAQTVPNIQLDLQNGEHYTFSINDKWEAGHSYSYSLKPVRSKLQITSVSISSWESEQERSIPGYI
;
A
#
# COMPACT_ATOMS: atom_id res chain seq x y z
N MET A 1 -53.92 -7.10 -44.51
CA MET A 1 -52.78 -6.33 -43.95
C MET A 1 -52.68 -6.70 -42.49
N LEU A 2 -51.76 -7.62 -42.17
CA LEU A 2 -51.46 -8.01 -40.79
C LEU A 2 -50.14 -7.34 -40.40
N GLY A 3 -50.20 -6.44 -39.40
CA GLY A 3 -49.02 -5.77 -38.88
C GLY A 3 -48.16 -6.70 -38.02
N LEU A 4 -46.88 -6.73 -38.32
CA LEU A 4 -45.88 -7.39 -37.50
C LEU A 4 -45.55 -6.49 -36.30
N GLY A 5 -45.98 -6.90 -35.11
CA GLY A 5 -45.56 -6.22 -33.85
C GLY A 5 -44.23 -6.85 -33.37
N ALA A 6 -43.15 -6.12 -33.45
CA ALA A 6 -41.93 -6.48 -32.75
C ALA A 6 -42.03 -6.05 -31.28
N MET A 7 -42.01 -7.00 -30.34
CA MET A 7 -41.97 -6.74 -28.94
C MET A 7 -40.48 -6.73 -28.51
N LEU A 8 -39.92 -5.59 -28.22
CA LEU A 8 -38.59 -5.41 -27.63
C LEU A 8 -38.73 -5.58 -26.11
N LEU A 9 -38.19 -6.68 -25.60
CA LEU A 9 -37.96 -6.85 -24.16
C LEU A 9 -36.56 -6.36 -23.83
N THR A 10 -36.46 -5.20 -23.19
CA THR A 10 -35.21 -4.75 -22.62
C THR A 10 -35.07 -5.34 -21.21
N SER A 11 -34.17 -6.29 -21.03
CA SER A 11 -33.71 -6.69 -19.71
C SER A 11 -32.70 -5.66 -19.19
N CYS A 12 -32.61 -5.48 -17.87
CA CYS A 12 -31.66 -4.57 -17.24
C CYS A 12 -30.18 -4.87 -17.54
N ASP A 13 -29.90 -5.95 -18.28
CA ASP A 13 -28.56 -6.43 -18.60
C ASP A 13 -28.07 -6.09 -20.01
N GLN A 14 -28.75 -5.23 -20.75
CA GLN A 14 -28.39 -4.83 -22.13
C GLN A 14 -28.13 -6.01 -23.11
N ASP A 15 -28.60 -7.21 -22.82
CA ASP A 15 -28.55 -8.31 -23.76
C ASP A 15 -29.75 -8.17 -24.71
N ILE A 16 -29.51 -7.77 -25.95
CA ILE A 16 -30.56 -7.70 -26.97
C ILE A 16 -30.81 -9.13 -27.45
N VAL A 17 -31.93 -9.72 -27.03
CA VAL A 17 -32.39 -11.01 -27.56
C VAL A 17 -33.24 -10.71 -28.79
N ASN A 18 -32.72 -11.01 -29.98
CA ASN A 18 -33.50 -10.97 -31.22
C ASN A 18 -34.18 -12.32 -31.42
N GLU A 19 -35.44 -12.47 -31.02
CA GLU A 19 -36.27 -13.56 -31.40
C GLU A 19 -36.90 -13.28 -32.78
N ILE A 20 -36.56 -14.06 -33.79
CA ILE A 20 -37.24 -14.03 -35.09
C ILE A 20 -38.27 -15.15 -35.11
N TYR A 21 -39.56 -14.81 -35.05
CA TYR A 21 -40.66 -15.74 -35.26
C TYR A 21 -40.94 -15.85 -36.76
N LEU A 22 -40.80 -17.06 -37.32
CA LEU A 22 -41.28 -17.38 -38.66
C LEU A 22 -42.67 -18.01 -38.56
N PRO A 23 -43.69 -17.51 -39.26
CA PRO A 23 -45.02 -18.10 -39.25
C PRO A 23 -45.07 -19.37 -40.15
N GLY A 24 -45.33 -20.54 -39.55
CA GLY A 24 -45.64 -21.79 -40.24
C GLY A 24 -44.57 -22.85 -40.15
N GLY A 25 -44.71 -23.79 -39.19
CA GLY A 25 -44.04 -25.11 -39.16
C GLY A 25 -42.71 -25.11 -38.44
N GLY A 26 -42.61 -25.93 -37.43
CA GLY A 26 -41.49 -26.49 -36.66
C GLY A 26 -40.06 -25.94 -36.91
N GLY A 27 -39.83 -24.68 -36.69
CA GLY A 27 -38.51 -24.08 -36.84
C GLY A 27 -37.72 -24.12 -35.55
N SER A 28 -36.47 -24.61 -35.60
CA SER A 28 -35.51 -24.52 -34.53
C SER A 28 -35.26 -23.05 -34.19
N VAL A 29 -35.43 -22.71 -32.91
CA VAL A 29 -34.98 -21.42 -32.39
C VAL A 29 -33.47 -21.42 -32.39
N VAL A 30 -32.83 -20.74 -33.33
CA VAL A 30 -31.38 -20.45 -33.23
C VAL A 30 -31.22 -19.30 -32.29
N VAL A 31 -30.95 -19.61 -31.02
CA VAL A 31 -30.46 -18.60 -30.08
C VAL A 31 -29.04 -18.28 -30.52
N THR A 32 -28.85 -17.24 -31.28
CA THR A 32 -27.51 -16.66 -31.45
C THR A 32 -27.15 -16.04 -30.14
N ASP A 33 -26.42 -16.76 -29.29
CA ASP A 33 -25.74 -16.22 -28.12
C ASP A 33 -24.75 -15.17 -28.67
N SER A 34 -25.18 -13.91 -28.74
CA SER A 34 -24.28 -12.81 -29.00
C SER A 34 -23.41 -12.72 -27.74
N THR A 35 -22.25 -13.42 -27.79
CA THR A 35 -21.20 -13.28 -26.78
C THR A 35 -20.67 -11.86 -26.82
N SER A 36 -21.45 -10.91 -26.29
CA SER A 36 -20.92 -9.60 -25.96
C SER A 36 -19.90 -9.78 -24.86
N SER A 37 -18.63 -9.80 -25.25
CA SER A 37 -17.53 -9.86 -24.28
C SER A 37 -17.62 -8.67 -23.34
N LYS A 38 -17.69 -8.91 -22.02
CA LYS A 38 -17.72 -7.83 -21.03
C LYS A 38 -16.31 -7.46 -20.59
N GLN A 39 -16.04 -6.17 -20.61
CA GLN A 39 -14.75 -5.60 -20.22
C GLN A 39 -14.63 -5.56 -18.70
N LEU A 40 -13.48 -5.98 -18.17
CA LEU A 40 -13.11 -5.81 -16.77
C LEU A 40 -12.96 -4.31 -16.45
N GLN A 41 -13.64 -3.85 -15.40
CA GLN A 41 -13.49 -2.52 -14.83
C GLN A 41 -12.84 -2.65 -13.46
N VAL A 42 -11.80 -1.86 -13.20
CA VAL A 42 -11.03 -1.93 -11.94
C VAL A 42 -11.22 -0.66 -11.15
N PHE A 43 -11.70 -0.81 -9.92
CA PHE A 43 -11.83 0.24 -8.93
C PHE A 43 -11.02 -0.13 -7.69
N THR A 44 -10.43 0.86 -7.05
CA THR A 44 -9.62 0.64 -5.86
C THR A 44 -10.12 1.50 -4.71
N ASN A 45 -10.09 0.94 -3.51
CA ASN A 45 -10.18 1.68 -2.29
C ASN A 45 -8.84 1.50 -1.56
N LEU A 46 -8.22 2.62 -1.17
CA LEU A 46 -7.36 2.62 -0.01
C LEU A 46 -8.30 2.74 1.18
N GLU A 47 -8.15 1.90 2.16
CA GLU A 47 -8.91 2.03 3.41
C GLU A 47 -8.58 3.41 3.99
N MET A 48 -9.56 4.33 3.87
CA MET A 48 -9.35 5.74 4.17
C MET A 48 -9.39 5.95 5.67
N LEU A 49 -8.34 6.54 6.19
CA LEU A 49 -8.32 7.27 7.45
C LEU A 49 -9.36 8.38 7.45
N HIS A 50 -10.19 8.45 8.47
CA HIS A 50 -11.04 9.61 8.68
C HIS A 50 -10.16 10.84 8.94
N PRO A 51 -10.43 11.99 8.29
CA PRO A 51 -9.63 13.18 8.43
C PRO A 51 -9.92 13.85 9.79
N ALA A 52 -9.16 13.52 10.79
CA ALA A 52 -9.04 14.34 11.98
C ALA A 52 -7.57 14.71 12.15
N VAL A 53 -7.30 15.99 11.89
CA VAL A 53 -6.02 16.68 11.97
C VAL A 53 -5.16 16.62 10.71
N SER A 54 -5.23 17.71 9.95
CA SER A 54 -4.38 18.08 8.83
C SER A 54 -2.92 18.22 9.26
N THR A 55 -2.20 17.12 9.29
CA THR A 55 -0.77 17.13 9.04
C THR A 55 -0.56 16.37 7.75
N ARG A 56 0.03 17.04 6.78
CA ARG A 56 0.25 16.60 5.40
C ARG A 56 0.89 15.20 5.32
N ALA A 57 0.10 14.16 5.45
CA ALA A 57 0.50 12.80 5.14
C ALA A 57 -0.34 12.32 3.97
N VAL A 58 0.32 12.08 2.85
CA VAL A 58 -0.26 11.63 1.57
C VAL A 58 -0.66 10.15 1.64
N ASP A 59 -0.57 9.52 2.79
CA ASP A 59 -0.56 8.06 2.97
C ASP A 59 -1.94 7.37 2.81
N GLY A 60 -3.01 8.11 2.62
CA GLY A 60 -4.37 7.57 2.42
C GLY A 60 -4.96 7.87 1.03
N GLN A 61 -4.19 8.36 0.07
CA GLN A 61 -4.70 8.75 -1.25
C GLN A 61 -3.75 8.34 -2.37
N TRP A 62 -4.33 7.78 -3.43
CA TRP A 62 -3.60 7.56 -4.68
C TRP A 62 -3.11 8.87 -5.27
N GLU A 63 -1.87 8.89 -5.74
CA GLU A 63 -1.31 10.00 -6.52
C GLU A 63 -1.67 9.88 -8.01
N SER A 64 -1.59 10.99 -8.73
CA SER A 64 -1.70 10.97 -10.20
C SER A 64 -0.62 10.07 -10.79
N ASN A 65 -1.00 9.18 -11.69
CA ASN A 65 -0.11 8.20 -12.33
C ASN A 65 0.36 7.04 -11.46
N ASP A 66 -0.19 6.84 -10.27
CA ASP A 66 0.05 5.60 -9.52
C ASP A 66 -0.28 4.39 -10.38
N THR A 67 0.54 3.35 -10.24
CA THR A 67 0.41 2.13 -11.03
C THR A 67 0.40 0.91 -10.14
N ILE A 68 -0.51 -0.01 -10.44
CA ILE A 68 -0.66 -1.29 -9.76
C ILE A 68 -0.44 -2.44 -10.74
N GLY A 69 0.04 -3.57 -10.24
CA GLY A 69 0.09 -4.83 -10.97
C GLY A 69 -1.09 -5.70 -10.60
N ILE A 70 -1.77 -6.28 -11.59
CA ILE A 70 -2.89 -7.19 -11.36
C ILE A 70 -2.63 -8.51 -12.06
N SER A 71 -2.95 -9.61 -11.36
CA SER A 71 -2.87 -10.97 -11.89
C SER A 71 -4.17 -11.74 -11.64
N SER A 72 -4.51 -12.62 -12.58
CA SER A 72 -5.60 -13.59 -12.45
C SER A 72 -5.25 -14.82 -13.30
N THR A 73 -5.28 -16.00 -12.69
CA THR A 73 -4.89 -17.25 -13.36
C THR A 73 -5.69 -17.48 -14.64
N GLY A 74 -4.98 -17.70 -15.75
CA GLY A 74 -5.57 -17.95 -17.06
C GLY A 74 -6.20 -16.72 -17.73
N MET A 75 -6.08 -15.52 -17.16
CA MET A 75 -6.64 -14.29 -17.73
C MET A 75 -5.55 -13.23 -17.97
N MET A 76 -4.75 -12.91 -16.96
CA MET A 76 -3.65 -11.96 -17.05
C MET A 76 -2.58 -12.26 -16.00
N ASP A 77 -1.35 -11.87 -16.27
CA ASP A 77 -0.25 -12.00 -15.34
C ASP A 77 0.52 -10.70 -15.25
N ASN A 78 0.69 -10.19 -14.04
CA ASN A 78 1.39 -8.94 -13.71
C ASN A 78 1.06 -7.78 -14.68
N MET A 79 -0.21 -7.62 -15.02
CA MET A 79 -0.63 -6.58 -15.95
C MET A 79 -0.66 -5.23 -15.25
N LYS A 80 -0.05 -4.23 -15.89
CA LYS A 80 -0.01 -2.85 -15.40
C LYS A 80 -1.35 -2.15 -15.57
N PHE A 81 -1.85 -1.56 -14.49
CA PHE A 81 -2.97 -0.63 -14.49
C PHE A 81 -2.52 0.72 -13.91
N THR A 82 -2.97 1.80 -14.51
CA THR A 82 -2.62 3.17 -14.12
C THR A 82 -3.87 3.90 -13.65
N ARG A 83 -3.76 4.70 -12.61
CA ARG A 83 -4.85 5.52 -12.09
C ARG A 83 -5.39 6.45 -13.19
N SER A 84 -6.71 6.51 -13.33
CA SER A 84 -7.38 7.38 -14.30
C SER A 84 -7.75 8.72 -13.66
N GLY A 85 -6.94 9.74 -13.93
CA GLY A 85 -7.15 11.09 -13.39
C GLY A 85 -7.15 11.12 -11.85
N THR A 86 -8.18 11.71 -11.26
CA THR A 86 -8.38 11.81 -9.79
C THR A 86 -9.36 10.77 -9.24
N SER A 87 -9.92 9.91 -10.12
CA SER A 87 -10.88 8.87 -9.73
C SER A 87 -10.18 7.69 -9.02
N ASN A 88 -10.97 6.80 -8.42
CA ASN A 88 -10.48 5.53 -7.89
C ASN A 88 -10.43 4.43 -8.95
N GLN A 89 -10.63 4.77 -10.22
CA GLN A 89 -10.56 3.84 -11.34
C GLN A 89 -9.13 3.69 -11.84
N PHE A 90 -8.74 2.45 -12.12
CA PHE A 90 -7.46 2.11 -12.74
C PHE A 90 -7.71 1.47 -14.10
N VAL A 91 -6.94 1.88 -15.10
CA VAL A 91 -7.06 1.44 -16.49
C VAL A 91 -5.75 0.85 -16.99
N SER A 92 -5.85 -0.17 -17.82
CA SER A 92 -4.71 -0.76 -18.52
C SER A 92 -4.63 -0.25 -19.96
N ALA A 93 -3.43 -0.30 -20.55
CA ALA A 93 -3.21 0.04 -21.95
C ALA A 93 -3.96 -0.92 -22.90
N SER A 94 -4.13 -2.19 -22.48
CA SER A 94 -4.88 -3.20 -23.23
C SER A 94 -6.17 -3.52 -22.50
N THR A 95 -7.27 -3.58 -23.24
CA THR A 95 -8.58 -3.95 -22.69
C THR A 95 -8.59 -5.42 -22.28
N VAL A 96 -9.08 -5.71 -21.08
CA VAL A 96 -9.22 -7.08 -20.56
C VAL A 96 -10.67 -7.51 -20.62
N TRP A 97 -10.90 -8.67 -21.23
CA TRP A 97 -12.24 -9.22 -21.48
C TRP A 97 -12.40 -10.57 -20.77
N PHE A 98 -13.61 -10.78 -20.21
CA PHE A 98 -13.99 -12.10 -19.74
C PHE A 98 -14.25 -13.02 -20.92
N LYS A 99 -13.57 -14.17 -20.96
CA LYS A 99 -13.70 -15.19 -22.02
C LYS A 99 -14.79 -16.22 -21.72
N ASP A 100 -15.21 -16.32 -20.46
CA ASP A 100 -16.24 -17.24 -19.98
C ASP A 100 -17.06 -16.61 -18.84
N LYS A 101 -18.14 -17.27 -18.46
CA LYS A 101 -19.05 -16.78 -17.39
C LYS A 101 -18.59 -17.13 -15.97
N GLY A 102 -17.41 -17.76 -15.81
CA GLY A 102 -16.85 -18.14 -14.49
C GLY A 102 -16.44 -16.95 -13.64
N VAL A 103 -16.47 -17.14 -12.32
CA VAL A 103 -15.90 -16.18 -11.37
C VAL A 103 -14.38 -16.30 -11.42
N ARG A 104 -13.70 -15.18 -11.51
CA ARG A 104 -12.25 -15.06 -11.50
C ARG A 104 -11.76 -14.38 -10.23
N SER A 105 -10.71 -14.95 -9.63
CA SER A 105 -9.99 -14.34 -8.52
C SER A 105 -8.82 -13.52 -9.05
N PHE A 106 -8.61 -12.37 -8.44
CA PHE A 106 -7.57 -11.41 -8.77
C PHE A 106 -6.71 -11.14 -7.54
N SER A 107 -5.40 -11.02 -7.77
CA SER A 107 -4.46 -10.42 -6.83
C SER A 107 -3.91 -9.13 -7.43
N ALA A 108 -3.72 -8.12 -6.59
CA ALA A 108 -3.20 -6.82 -7.01
C ALA A 108 -2.22 -6.28 -5.99
N TYR A 109 -1.22 -5.54 -6.46
CA TYR A 109 -0.18 -4.95 -5.60
C TYR A 109 0.28 -3.58 -6.10
N TYR A 110 0.86 -2.82 -5.20
CA TYR A 110 1.50 -1.52 -5.43
C TYR A 110 2.85 -1.48 -4.69
N PRO A 111 3.84 -0.75 -5.18
CA PRO A 111 3.93 -0.14 -6.51
C PRO A 111 4.20 -1.19 -7.61
N TYR A 112 3.72 -0.93 -8.82
CA TYR A 112 3.96 -1.82 -9.95
C TYR A 112 5.43 -2.00 -10.26
N ASN A 113 5.85 -3.25 -10.43
CA ASN A 113 7.18 -3.63 -10.93
C ASN A 113 7.01 -4.44 -12.22
N ALA A 114 7.70 -4.02 -13.29
CA ALA A 114 7.59 -4.69 -14.59
C ALA A 114 8.31 -6.05 -14.65
N ASN A 115 9.30 -6.27 -13.77
CA ASN A 115 10.21 -7.42 -13.84
C ASN A 115 10.38 -8.10 -12.46
N PRO A 116 9.31 -8.61 -11.83
CA PRO A 116 9.47 -9.40 -10.61
C PRO A 116 10.14 -10.74 -10.96
N THR A 117 10.99 -11.24 -10.09
CA THR A 117 11.65 -12.55 -10.28
C THR A 117 10.89 -13.62 -9.51
N ASN A 118 10.30 -14.60 -10.21
CA ASN A 118 9.46 -15.64 -9.60
C ASN A 118 8.36 -15.08 -8.68
N ASP A 119 7.64 -14.06 -9.15
CA ASP A 119 6.61 -13.33 -8.41
C ASP A 119 7.13 -12.57 -7.17
N LEU A 120 8.43 -12.39 -7.03
CA LEU A 120 9.05 -11.68 -5.92
C LEU A 120 9.67 -10.37 -6.36
N ILE A 121 9.46 -9.32 -5.55
CA ILE A 121 10.18 -8.05 -5.60
C ILE A 121 11.16 -8.05 -4.44
N MET A 122 12.45 -7.95 -4.72
CA MET A 122 13.47 -7.72 -3.70
C MET A 122 13.44 -6.25 -3.29
N PHE A 123 13.55 -5.97 -1.99
CA PHE A 123 13.61 -4.62 -1.47
C PHE A 123 14.75 -4.46 -0.46
N GLN A 124 15.18 -3.23 -0.31
CA GLN A 124 16.04 -2.75 0.76
C GLN A 124 15.52 -1.40 1.24
N VAL A 125 15.52 -1.18 2.56
CA VAL A 125 15.11 0.10 3.15
C VAL A 125 16.16 1.16 2.75
N PRO A 126 15.75 2.26 2.08
CA PRO A 126 16.69 3.32 1.71
C PRO A 126 17.31 3.99 2.95
N ASP A 127 18.59 4.35 2.86
CA ASP A 127 19.35 5.03 3.93
C ASP A 127 18.83 6.45 4.27
N SER A 128 18.09 7.05 3.36
CA SER A 128 17.44 8.35 3.55
C SER A 128 16.05 8.19 4.14
N ALA A 129 15.91 8.50 5.42
CA ALA A 129 14.65 8.36 6.19
C ALA A 129 13.69 9.54 5.97
N ILE A 130 13.45 9.91 4.71
CA ILE A 130 12.47 10.92 4.29
C ILE A 130 11.40 10.28 3.41
N GLN A 131 10.17 10.79 3.51
CA GLN A 131 9.00 10.18 2.86
C GLN A 131 9.19 9.92 1.36
N SER A 132 9.74 10.88 0.61
CA SER A 132 9.93 10.74 -0.84
C SER A 132 10.86 9.59 -1.25
N LYS A 133 11.79 9.19 -0.39
CA LYS A 133 12.72 8.08 -0.63
C LYS A 133 12.16 6.75 -0.15
N GLN A 134 11.37 6.76 0.94
CA GLN A 134 10.81 5.55 1.53
C GLN A 134 9.61 4.98 0.74
N LYS A 135 8.92 5.78 -0.06
CA LYS A 135 7.75 5.36 -0.87
C LYS A 135 8.00 4.11 -1.73
N VAL A 136 9.22 3.84 -2.14
CA VAL A 136 9.55 2.65 -2.96
C VAL A 136 9.25 1.34 -2.24
N ASN A 137 9.21 1.37 -0.90
CA ASN A 137 8.91 0.23 -0.04
C ASN A 137 7.50 0.27 0.57
N ASP A 138 6.64 1.18 0.12
CA ASP A 138 5.24 1.20 0.54
C ASP A 138 4.44 0.14 -0.21
N PHE A 139 4.68 -1.13 0.12
CA PHE A 139 3.97 -2.23 -0.52
C PHE A 139 2.53 -2.33 -0.03
N LEU A 140 1.61 -2.28 -1.00
CA LEU A 140 0.19 -2.52 -0.77
C LEU A 140 -0.24 -3.82 -1.49
N PHE A 141 -1.22 -4.50 -0.92
CA PHE A 141 -1.80 -5.68 -1.53
C PHE A 141 -3.31 -5.72 -1.36
N ALA A 142 -3.99 -6.21 -2.39
CA ALA A 142 -5.43 -6.46 -2.37
C ALA A 142 -5.75 -7.75 -3.13
N SER A 143 -6.88 -8.37 -2.79
CA SER A 143 -7.49 -9.44 -3.59
C SER A 143 -8.97 -9.16 -3.77
N GLY A 144 -9.53 -9.70 -4.85
CA GLY A 144 -10.94 -9.53 -5.17
C GLY A 144 -11.42 -10.54 -6.19
N GLN A 145 -12.71 -10.48 -6.49
CA GLN A 145 -13.34 -11.34 -7.48
C GLN A 145 -14.20 -10.51 -8.43
N ALA A 146 -14.25 -10.95 -9.67
CA ALA A 146 -15.15 -10.43 -10.69
C ALA A 146 -15.55 -11.55 -11.65
N SER A 147 -16.59 -11.34 -12.44
CA SER A 147 -17.09 -12.31 -13.40
C SER A 147 -17.66 -11.61 -14.62
N TYR A 148 -17.99 -12.39 -15.64
CA TYR A 148 -18.70 -11.88 -16.81
C TYR A 148 -20.02 -11.16 -16.42
N ALA A 149 -20.78 -11.71 -15.47
CA ALA A 149 -22.04 -11.10 -15.02
C ALA A 149 -21.79 -9.82 -14.22
N TYR A 150 -20.72 -9.78 -13.43
CA TYR A 150 -20.30 -8.65 -12.57
C TYR A 150 -18.86 -8.25 -12.89
N PRO A 151 -18.63 -7.49 -13.97
CA PRO A 151 -17.28 -7.23 -14.48
C PRO A 151 -16.52 -6.13 -13.70
N SER A 152 -17.11 -5.57 -12.68
CA SER A 152 -16.48 -4.57 -11.81
C SER A 152 -15.70 -5.23 -10.69
N LEU A 153 -14.37 -5.08 -10.70
CA LEU A 153 -13.45 -5.53 -9.66
C LEU A 153 -13.18 -4.37 -8.70
N THR A 154 -13.58 -4.52 -7.44
CA THR A 154 -13.23 -3.58 -6.38
C THR A 154 -12.12 -4.19 -5.53
N LEU A 155 -11.01 -3.45 -5.39
CA LEU A 155 -9.79 -3.86 -4.67
C LEU A 155 -9.59 -2.97 -3.46
N ASN A 156 -9.64 -3.54 -2.26
CA ASN A 156 -9.34 -2.87 -1.00
C ASN A 156 -7.89 -3.15 -0.64
N PHE A 157 -7.03 -2.15 -0.80
CA PHE A 157 -5.60 -2.28 -0.55
C PHE A 157 -5.26 -2.07 0.91
N THR A 158 -4.36 -2.91 1.43
CA THR A 158 -3.79 -2.83 2.78
C THR A 158 -2.28 -2.75 2.72
N HIS A 159 -1.67 -1.97 3.62
CA HIS A 159 -0.21 -1.87 3.73
C HIS A 159 0.41 -3.17 4.23
N LYS A 160 1.55 -3.54 3.67
CA LYS A 160 2.30 -4.78 4.00
C LYS A 160 3.60 -4.53 4.73
N MET A 161 4.01 -3.28 4.80
CA MET A 161 5.16 -2.83 5.59
C MET A 161 4.71 -2.23 6.92
N VAL A 162 5.66 -1.89 7.75
CA VAL A 162 5.50 -1.11 8.97
C VAL A 162 5.96 0.32 8.68
N ARG A 163 5.17 1.30 9.08
CA ARG A 163 5.57 2.70 9.06
C ARG A 163 6.17 3.07 10.41
N VAL A 164 7.42 3.53 10.41
CA VAL A 164 8.10 3.99 11.62
C VAL A 164 8.41 5.47 11.48
N PHE A 165 7.89 6.27 12.40
CA PHE A 165 8.09 7.71 12.44
C PHE A 165 8.74 8.10 13.77
N ILE A 166 9.97 8.63 13.71
CA ILE A 166 10.73 9.02 14.88
C ILE A 166 10.95 10.54 14.84
N LYS A 167 10.58 11.21 15.91
CA LYS A 167 10.86 12.63 16.16
C LYS A 167 11.84 12.75 17.29
N ILE A 168 12.91 13.51 17.07
CA ILE A 168 13.90 13.82 18.09
C ILE A 168 13.81 15.31 18.41
N TYR A 169 13.39 15.62 19.61
CA TYR A 169 13.24 16.98 20.10
C TYR A 169 14.51 17.45 20.80
N PRO A 170 14.89 18.72 20.67
CA PRO A 170 15.96 19.30 21.46
C PRO A 170 15.60 19.28 22.96
N SER A 171 16.61 19.30 23.79
CA SER A 171 16.49 19.37 25.25
C SER A 171 17.45 20.46 25.79
N PRO A 172 17.05 21.74 25.72
CA PRO A 172 17.90 22.84 26.11
C PRO A 172 18.38 22.78 27.57
N GLU A 173 17.58 22.13 28.43
CA GLU A 173 17.93 21.86 29.83
C GLU A 173 19.15 20.94 30.00
N TYR A 174 19.52 20.20 28.94
CA TYR A 174 20.72 19.38 28.86
C TYR A 174 21.73 19.88 27.82
N GLY A 175 21.50 21.09 27.26
CA GLY A 175 22.39 21.74 26.33
C GLY A 175 22.16 21.42 24.85
N PHE A 176 21.08 20.69 24.49
CA PHE A 176 20.79 20.31 23.10
C PHE A 176 19.84 21.29 22.43
N THR A 177 20.25 21.80 21.28
CA THR A 177 19.46 22.62 20.37
C THR A 177 19.18 21.85 19.08
N THR A 178 18.30 22.37 18.22
CA THR A 178 18.02 21.73 16.91
C THR A 178 19.25 21.70 15.99
N ASN A 179 20.18 22.64 16.17
CA ASN A 179 21.39 22.72 15.35
C ASN A 179 22.35 21.55 15.62
N ASP A 180 22.32 20.97 16.82
CA ASP A 180 23.17 19.85 17.21
C ASP A 180 22.78 18.56 16.46
N PHE A 181 21.59 18.52 15.88
CA PHE A 181 21.11 17.36 15.10
C PHE A 181 21.53 17.41 13.63
N SER A 182 22.12 18.50 13.15
CA SER A 182 22.57 18.58 11.75
C SER A 182 23.59 17.49 11.45
N GLY A 183 23.33 16.68 10.41
CA GLY A 183 24.20 15.57 10.02
C GLY A 183 24.25 14.38 10.97
N SER A 184 23.35 14.32 11.95
CA SER A 184 23.21 13.17 12.85
C SER A 184 22.67 11.95 12.09
N ILE A 185 23.08 10.77 12.54
CA ILE A 185 22.69 9.48 11.98
C ILE A 185 21.90 8.71 13.04
N LEU A 186 20.76 8.15 12.63
CA LEU A 186 19.99 7.22 13.45
C LEU A 186 20.29 5.80 12.98
N THR A 187 20.99 5.02 13.80
CA THR A 187 21.36 3.64 13.49
C THR A 187 20.38 2.68 14.15
N PHE A 188 19.84 1.76 13.34
CA PHE A 188 19.11 0.59 13.81
C PHE A 188 20.07 -0.58 13.87
N CYS A 189 20.19 -1.21 15.04
CA CYS A 189 21.12 -2.29 15.29
C CYS A 189 20.41 -3.64 15.30
N ASP A 190 21.02 -4.65 14.67
CA ASP A 190 20.54 -6.04 14.64
C ASP A 190 19.10 -6.17 14.14
N TYR A 191 18.78 -5.51 13.02
CA TYR A 191 17.46 -5.54 12.43
C TYR A 191 17.48 -5.94 10.94
N PHE A 192 16.33 -6.26 10.38
CA PHE A 192 16.17 -6.61 8.98
C PHE A 192 15.80 -5.37 8.16
N ASP A 193 16.67 -4.94 7.26
CA ASP A 193 16.46 -3.80 6.37
C ASP A 193 16.10 -4.21 4.93
N SER A 194 16.09 -5.49 4.66
CA SER A 194 15.87 -6.04 3.32
C SER A 194 15.03 -7.31 3.34
N GLY A 195 14.57 -7.72 2.18
CA GLY A 195 13.77 -8.92 2.03
C GLY A 195 13.07 -9.02 0.68
N THR A 196 11.97 -9.76 0.65
CA THR A 196 11.16 -9.96 -0.54
C THR A 196 9.68 -9.67 -0.29
N PHE A 197 9.02 -9.15 -1.31
CA PHE A 197 7.57 -8.98 -1.37
C PHE A 197 6.99 -9.85 -2.48
N ASN A 198 6.05 -10.73 -2.15
CA ASN A 198 5.39 -11.60 -3.13
C ASN A 198 4.15 -10.91 -3.71
N ILE A 199 4.17 -10.66 -5.02
CA ILE A 199 3.10 -9.92 -5.74
C ILE A 199 1.78 -10.68 -5.89
N LYS A 200 1.77 -12.00 -5.68
CA LYS A 200 0.56 -12.84 -5.78
C LYS A 200 -0.13 -13.04 -4.43
N THR A 201 0.61 -12.98 -3.34
CA THR A 201 0.11 -13.28 -1.99
C THR A 201 0.14 -12.08 -1.04
N GLY A 202 0.90 -11.03 -1.38
CA GLY A 202 1.13 -9.89 -0.51
C GLY A 202 2.03 -10.19 0.69
N LYS A 203 2.68 -11.36 0.72
CA LYS A 203 3.58 -11.73 1.81
C LYS A 203 4.89 -10.96 1.71
N VAL A 204 5.34 -10.40 2.84
CA VAL A 204 6.69 -9.84 3.02
C VAL A 204 7.50 -10.83 3.84
N GLU A 205 8.71 -11.12 3.39
CA GLU A 205 9.67 -11.95 4.10
C GLU A 205 10.97 -11.16 4.28
N CYS A 206 11.52 -11.16 5.51
CA CYS A 206 12.80 -10.53 5.79
C CYS A 206 13.95 -11.35 5.16
N SER A 207 15.10 -10.70 4.97
CA SER A 207 16.38 -11.39 4.69
C SER A 207 16.73 -12.36 5.82
N GLU A 208 17.64 -13.28 5.54
CA GLU A 208 18.11 -14.26 6.55
C GLU A 208 19.05 -13.63 7.60
N GLU A 209 19.73 -12.55 7.25
CA GLU A 209 20.71 -11.88 8.10
C GLU A 209 20.20 -10.50 8.54
N SER A 210 20.40 -10.19 9.82
CA SER A 210 20.19 -8.86 10.37
C SER A 210 21.44 -8.00 10.15
N VAL A 211 21.23 -6.70 10.09
CA VAL A 211 22.28 -5.70 9.85
C VAL A 211 22.16 -4.54 10.84
N SER A 212 23.19 -3.71 10.92
CA SER A 212 23.13 -2.42 11.58
C SER A 212 23.25 -1.32 10.52
N THR A 213 22.20 -0.55 10.32
CA THR A 213 22.12 0.44 9.25
C THR A 213 21.81 1.83 9.81
N GLY A 214 22.62 2.80 9.39
CA GLY A 214 22.44 4.21 9.73
C GLY A 214 21.55 4.94 8.74
N TYR A 215 20.64 5.77 9.25
CA TYR A 215 19.67 6.53 8.49
C TYR A 215 19.85 8.02 8.64
N PHE A 216 19.73 8.74 7.54
CA PHE A 216 19.74 10.20 7.50
C PHE A 216 18.31 10.72 7.57
N GLY A 217 18.03 11.53 8.60
CA GLY A 217 16.75 12.17 8.80
C GLY A 217 16.70 13.60 8.25
N GLU A 218 15.60 14.27 8.50
CA GLU A 218 15.37 15.66 8.11
C GLU A 218 15.29 16.55 9.35
N VAL A 219 16.14 17.56 9.41
CA VAL A 219 16.09 18.59 10.47
C VAL A 219 15.01 19.62 10.13
N LYS A 220 14.04 19.77 11.00
CA LYS A 220 12.98 20.78 10.98
C LYS A 220 13.33 21.91 11.92
N SER A 221 12.53 22.98 11.95
CA SER A 221 12.77 24.17 12.81
C SER A 221 12.80 23.86 14.32
N SER A 222 12.09 22.80 14.76
CA SER A 222 11.90 22.49 16.19
C SER A 222 12.22 21.04 16.57
N TYR A 223 12.56 20.17 15.62
CA TYR A 223 12.90 18.76 15.86
C TYR A 223 13.60 18.16 14.63
N MET A 224 14.23 17.01 14.80
CA MET A 224 14.68 16.15 13.71
C MET A 224 13.69 15.00 13.52
N THR A 225 13.47 14.56 12.27
CA THR A 225 12.53 13.48 11.96
C THR A 225 13.12 12.44 11.04
N PHE A 226 12.69 11.19 11.26
CA PHE A 226 12.98 10.02 10.45
C PHE A 226 11.67 9.33 10.13
N LEU A 227 11.41 9.06 8.85
CA LEU A 227 10.30 8.24 8.38
C LEU A 227 10.85 7.05 7.61
N LEU A 228 10.46 5.85 7.99
CA LEU A 228 10.92 4.60 7.42
C LEU A 228 9.75 3.66 7.15
N TYR A 229 9.82 2.90 6.06
CA TYR A 229 8.97 1.76 5.79
C TYR A 229 9.80 0.49 5.85
N VAL A 230 9.56 -0.30 6.90
CA VAL A 230 10.38 -1.46 7.25
C VAL A 230 9.52 -2.73 7.31
N PRO A 231 10.09 -3.92 7.16
CA PRO A 231 9.35 -5.16 7.36
C PRO A 231 8.96 -5.35 8.84
N ALA A 232 7.92 -6.15 9.07
CA ALA A 232 7.48 -6.52 10.42
C ALA A 232 8.58 -7.31 11.14
N GLN A 233 8.97 -6.87 12.34
CA GLN A 233 10.05 -7.48 13.13
C GLN A 233 10.01 -7.01 14.59
N THR A 234 10.88 -7.58 15.44
CA THR A 234 11.14 -7.01 16.76
C THR A 234 11.77 -5.63 16.62
N VAL A 235 11.38 -4.69 17.46
CA VAL A 235 11.95 -3.32 17.43
C VAL A 235 13.45 -3.41 17.69
N PRO A 236 14.29 -2.87 16.80
CA PRO A 236 15.73 -2.88 16.98
C PRO A 236 16.18 -1.94 18.11
N ASN A 237 17.39 -2.15 18.62
CA ASN A 237 18.07 -1.12 19.38
C ASN A 237 18.39 0.07 18.46
N ILE A 238 18.14 1.27 18.94
CA ILE A 238 18.31 2.50 18.17
C ILE A 238 19.42 3.33 18.81
N GLN A 239 20.36 3.79 17.98
CA GLN A 239 21.45 4.69 18.38
C GLN A 239 21.38 5.96 17.56
N LEU A 240 21.41 7.12 18.23
CA LEU A 240 21.58 8.41 17.60
C LEU A 240 23.03 8.86 17.76
N ASP A 241 23.71 9.06 16.64
CA ASP A 241 25.08 9.55 16.58
C ASP A 241 25.08 11.01 16.13
N LEU A 242 25.58 11.89 16.99
CA LEU A 242 25.75 13.29 16.67
C LEU A 242 27.10 13.56 16.00
N GLN A 243 27.20 14.63 15.22
CA GLN A 243 28.45 14.99 14.54
C GLN A 243 29.63 15.31 15.50
N ASN A 244 29.33 15.71 16.73
CA ASN A 244 30.32 15.97 17.75
C ASN A 244 30.94 14.71 18.39
N GLY A 245 30.47 13.50 17.93
CA GLY A 245 30.92 12.20 18.43
C GLY A 245 30.16 11.68 19.64
N GLU A 246 29.11 12.36 20.08
CA GLU A 246 28.24 11.87 21.16
C GLU A 246 27.27 10.80 20.62
N HIS A 247 27.02 9.77 21.44
CA HIS A 247 26.15 8.64 21.13
C HIS A 247 25.02 8.51 22.14
N TYR A 248 23.80 8.31 21.66
CA TYR A 248 22.60 8.18 22.48
C TYR A 248 21.85 6.92 22.09
N THR A 249 21.65 6.01 23.04
CA THR A 249 20.95 4.75 22.78
C THR A 249 19.51 4.77 23.28
N PHE A 250 18.68 4.04 22.58
CA PHE A 250 17.27 3.84 22.91
C PHE A 250 16.92 2.37 22.62
N SER A 251 16.26 1.72 23.56
CA SER A 251 15.80 0.34 23.42
C SER A 251 14.33 0.26 23.79
N ILE A 252 13.58 -0.50 23.00
CA ILE A 252 12.18 -0.82 23.26
C ILE A 252 11.96 -2.31 23.01
N ASN A 253 11.41 -3.01 23.97
CA ASN A 253 11.06 -4.42 23.84
C ASN A 253 9.62 -4.54 23.33
N ASP A 254 9.42 -4.32 22.03
CA ASP A 254 8.14 -4.40 21.37
C ASP A 254 8.31 -5.07 20.01
N LYS A 255 7.23 -5.23 19.29
CA LYS A 255 7.21 -5.81 17.95
C LYS A 255 6.52 -4.83 17.00
N TRP A 256 7.17 -4.57 15.87
CA TRP A 256 6.56 -3.88 14.76
C TRP A 256 5.72 -4.85 13.91
N GLU A 257 4.45 -4.56 13.74
CA GLU A 257 3.50 -5.38 12.98
C GLU A 257 3.16 -4.73 11.66
N ALA A 258 3.06 -5.54 10.60
CA ALA A 258 2.70 -5.07 9.25
C ALA A 258 1.33 -4.36 9.26
N GLY A 259 1.21 -3.31 8.45
CA GLY A 259 -0.01 -2.50 8.40
C GLY A 259 -0.22 -1.57 9.59
N HIS A 260 0.79 -1.40 10.45
CA HIS A 260 0.75 -0.47 11.59
C HIS A 260 1.74 0.68 11.42
N SER A 261 1.39 1.81 12.03
CA SER A 261 2.23 2.99 12.13
C SER A 261 2.67 3.20 13.58
N TYR A 262 3.97 3.27 13.79
CA TYR A 262 4.59 3.52 15.09
C TYR A 262 5.23 4.89 15.09
N SER A 263 4.85 5.74 16.04
CA SER A 263 5.39 7.09 16.20
C SER A 263 6.06 7.23 17.54
N TYR A 264 7.35 7.55 17.53
CA TYR A 264 8.16 7.77 18.73
C TYR A 264 8.59 9.22 18.81
N SER A 265 8.39 9.83 19.98
CA SER A 265 8.95 11.14 20.32
C SER A 265 10.04 10.94 21.34
N LEU A 266 11.25 11.37 21.02
CA LEU A 266 12.47 11.15 21.79
C LEU A 266 13.12 12.49 22.10
N LYS A 267 13.91 12.55 23.17
CA LYS A 267 14.85 13.63 23.43
C LYS A 267 16.15 13.10 24.05
N PRO A 268 17.31 13.65 23.71
CA PRO A 268 18.56 13.30 24.37
C PRO A 268 18.57 13.85 25.79
N VAL A 269 18.96 13.00 26.78
CA VAL A 269 19.13 13.38 28.18
C VAL A 269 20.41 12.75 28.68
N ARG A 270 21.39 13.57 28.97
CA ARG A 270 22.73 13.12 29.42
C ARG A 270 23.32 12.14 28.40
N SER A 271 23.34 10.82 28.72
CA SER A 271 23.96 9.78 27.91
C SER A 271 22.94 8.82 27.26
N LYS A 272 21.66 9.16 27.22
CA LYS A 272 20.61 8.31 26.65
C LYS A 272 19.54 9.10 25.92
N LEU A 273 18.80 8.44 25.02
CA LEU A 273 17.54 8.96 24.49
C LEU A 273 16.40 8.63 25.46
N GLN A 274 15.59 9.61 25.78
CA GLN A 274 14.38 9.44 26.57
C GLN A 274 13.16 9.44 25.68
N ILE A 275 12.27 8.48 25.88
CA ILE A 275 10.93 8.51 25.28
C ILE A 275 10.13 9.62 25.93
N THR A 276 9.52 10.48 25.13
CA THR A 276 8.55 11.46 25.60
C THR A 276 7.12 11.07 25.25
N SER A 277 6.93 10.34 24.13
CA SER A 277 5.67 9.71 23.80
C SER A 277 5.87 8.56 22.82
N VAL A 278 4.95 7.58 22.84
CA VAL A 278 4.81 6.52 21.84
C VAL A 278 3.36 6.51 21.41
N SER A 279 3.13 6.43 20.10
CA SER A 279 1.79 6.23 19.54
C SER A 279 1.86 5.08 18.55
N ILE A 280 0.91 4.15 18.68
CA ILE A 280 0.75 3.01 17.77
C ILE A 280 -0.66 3.09 17.21
N SER A 281 -0.77 3.12 15.89
CA SER A 281 -2.05 3.09 15.19
C SER A 281 -2.02 2.02 14.12
N SER A 282 -3.18 1.49 13.71
CA SER A 282 -3.22 0.81 12.42
C SER A 282 -2.79 1.83 11.37
N TRP A 283 -2.05 1.42 10.35
CA TRP A 283 -1.68 2.34 9.26
C TRP A 283 -2.93 2.93 8.59
N GLU A 284 -4.02 2.22 8.73
CA GLU A 284 -5.36 2.52 8.24
C GLU A 284 -6.20 3.39 9.19
N SER A 285 -5.81 3.56 10.46
CA SER A 285 -6.52 4.41 11.43
C SER A 285 -5.55 5.09 12.38
N GLU A 286 -5.39 6.41 12.28
CA GLU A 286 -4.75 7.20 13.32
C GLU A 286 -5.69 7.36 14.52
N GLN A 287 -5.74 6.35 15.40
CA GLN A 287 -6.18 6.56 16.78
C GLN A 287 -4.93 6.63 17.64
N GLU A 288 -4.54 7.83 18.05
CA GLU A 288 -3.51 8.03 19.06
C GLU A 288 -3.94 7.37 20.38
N ARG A 289 -3.35 6.23 20.70
CA ARG A 289 -3.27 5.76 22.08
C ARG A 289 -2.01 6.31 22.68
N SER A 290 -2.16 7.41 23.40
CA SER A 290 -1.11 7.94 24.26
C SER A 290 -0.88 6.94 25.40
N ILE A 291 0.27 6.27 25.39
CA ILE A 291 0.72 5.49 26.56
C ILE A 291 1.53 6.46 27.42
N PRO A 292 1.16 6.70 28.69
CA PRO A 292 1.96 7.55 29.58
C PRO A 292 3.35 6.96 29.70
N GLY A 293 4.36 7.79 29.44
CA GLY A 293 5.75 7.40 29.62
C GLY A 293 6.01 7.01 31.08
N TYR A 294 6.50 5.80 31.30
CA TYR A 294 7.02 5.43 32.61
C TYR A 294 8.27 6.26 32.93
N ILE A 295 8.23 6.93 34.08
CA ILE A 295 9.32 7.71 34.66
C ILE A 295 10.41 6.77 35.19
#